data_389bf173682f2624c0231dd8be7bbfce
#
_entry.id   389bf173682f2624c0231dd8be7bbfce
#
_cell.length_a   1.000
_cell.length_b   1.000
_cell.length_c   1.000
_cell.angle_alpha   90.00
_cell.angle_beta   90.00
_cell.angle_gamma   90.00
#
_symmetry.space_group_name_H-M   'P 1'
#
loop_
_entity.id
_entity.type
_entity.pdbx_description
1 polymer ?
#
loop_
_entity_poly.entity_id
_entity_poly.type
_entity_poly.pdbx_seq_one_letter_code
_entity_poly.pdbx_strand_id
1 'polypeptide(L)'
;MGWWKTRWKLGYRFKKLTQRAYKEAGVKQPIGIVNVPLWPKSFMDNFKDISFEKTHDFNFIGCINIHPIIKENRKWVIPFVKKHFTERSYLRLNSNEDLEVHKKIGDYDHTFSYKKKRFVDKYMNLGMNRCAFDKDYYGVMCSSEFTLCPAGDCPDSDRFFETIMSKSIPILEKQEHCGHNKKLENIGYKFYLLGDDYVYRQDWVDYNYDLFLKTHTLLNKRR
;
A
#
# COMPACT_ATOMS: atom_id res chain seq x y z
N MET A 1 15.76 21.31 -15.78
CA MET A 1 16.66 21.11 -14.62
C MET A 1 16.06 21.44 -13.23
N GLY A 2 14.80 21.87 -13.10
CA GLY A 2 14.17 22.30 -11.82
C GLY A 2 13.44 21.22 -11.02
N TRP A 3 12.98 20.17 -11.65
CA TRP A 3 12.01 19.20 -11.10
C TRP A 3 12.59 18.29 -10.01
N TRP A 4 13.82 17.82 -10.16
CA TRP A 4 14.51 16.99 -9.16
C TRP A 4 14.75 17.71 -7.83
N LYS A 5 15.03 19.02 -7.87
CA LYS A 5 15.26 19.83 -6.65
C LYS A 5 14.00 20.00 -5.81
N THR A 6 12.81 20.08 -6.45
CA THR A 6 11.53 20.21 -5.75
C THR A 6 11.13 18.89 -5.08
N ARG A 7 11.41 17.77 -5.73
CA ARG A 7 11.15 16.42 -5.23
C ARG A 7 12.01 16.07 -4.00
N TRP A 8 13.30 16.42 -4.04
CA TRP A 8 14.20 16.30 -2.88
C TRP A 8 13.73 17.14 -1.69
N LYS A 9 13.24 18.37 -1.93
CA LYS A 9 12.68 19.23 -0.88
C LYS A 9 11.41 18.67 -0.27
N LEU A 10 10.54 18.06 -1.05
CA LEU A 10 9.33 17.38 -0.55
C LEU A 10 9.69 16.13 0.27
N GLY A 11 10.55 15.27 -0.23
CA GLY A 11 11.03 14.09 0.50
C GLY A 11 11.76 14.47 1.79
N TYR A 12 12.55 15.52 1.77
CA TYR A 12 13.26 16.04 2.94
C TYR A 12 12.31 16.66 3.98
N ARG A 13 11.29 17.41 3.55
CA ARG A 13 10.22 17.90 4.44
C ARG A 13 9.44 16.74 5.06
N PHE A 14 9.18 15.72 4.29
CA PHE A 14 8.51 14.50 4.71
C PHE A 14 9.31 13.77 5.81
N LYS A 15 10.60 13.59 5.60
CA LYS A 15 11.51 12.98 6.58
C LYS A 15 11.57 13.79 7.88
N LYS A 16 11.58 15.12 7.78
CA LYS A 16 11.56 16.02 8.96
C LYS A 16 10.25 15.94 9.74
N LEU A 17 9.09 15.83 9.06
CA LEU A 17 7.78 15.75 9.73
C LEU A 17 7.60 14.44 10.47
N THR A 18 8.00 13.31 9.87
CA THR A 18 8.00 12.01 10.53
C THR A 18 9.00 11.99 11.70
N GLN A 19 10.19 12.51 11.52
CA GLN A 19 11.18 12.63 12.60
C GLN A 19 10.66 13.48 13.78
N ARG A 20 9.91 14.54 13.49
CA ARG A 20 9.31 15.38 14.52
C ARG A 20 8.21 14.65 15.30
N ALA A 21 7.33 13.93 14.61
CA ALA A 21 6.28 13.12 15.26
C ALA A 21 6.88 12.04 16.18
N TYR A 22 7.93 11.34 15.74
CA TYR A 22 8.64 10.37 16.57
C TYR A 22 9.35 11.03 17.76
N LYS A 23 9.92 12.24 17.55
CA LYS A 23 10.55 13.02 18.60
C LYS A 23 9.54 13.51 19.64
N GLU A 24 8.38 13.98 19.21
CA GLU A 24 7.27 14.40 20.10
C GLU A 24 6.69 13.20 20.87
N ALA A 25 6.68 12.02 20.26
CA ALA A 25 6.33 10.76 20.93
C ALA A 25 7.46 10.21 21.82
N GLY A 26 8.60 10.90 21.93
CA GLY A 26 9.75 10.42 22.69
C GLY A 26 10.47 9.21 22.10
N VAL A 27 10.19 8.87 20.84
CA VAL A 27 10.74 7.70 20.15
C VAL A 27 11.62 8.14 18.98
N LYS A 28 12.84 7.62 18.92
CA LYS A 28 13.73 7.83 17.76
C LYS A 28 13.20 6.99 16.59
N GLN A 29 12.89 7.64 15.47
CA GLN A 29 12.41 6.92 14.28
C GLN A 29 13.48 5.95 13.77
N PRO A 30 13.34 4.66 13.95
CA PRO A 30 14.24 3.68 13.36
C PRO A 30 13.82 3.39 11.91
N ILE A 31 14.76 2.93 11.12
CA ILE A 31 14.53 2.55 9.72
C ILE A 31 14.46 1.02 9.66
N GLY A 32 13.44 0.49 9.00
CA GLY A 32 13.32 -0.93 8.71
C GLY A 32 14.35 -1.44 7.70
N ILE A 33 14.35 -2.73 7.45
CA ILE A 33 15.38 -3.42 6.65
C ILE A 33 15.44 -2.92 5.19
N VAL A 34 14.34 -2.39 4.66
CA VAL A 34 14.23 -1.84 3.29
C VAL A 34 14.02 -0.31 3.30
N ASN A 35 14.61 0.40 4.24
CA ASN A 35 14.51 1.85 4.40
C ASN A 35 13.08 2.38 4.64
N VAL A 36 12.18 1.51 5.08
CA VAL A 36 10.81 1.86 5.47
C VAL A 36 10.78 2.16 6.97
N PRO A 37 10.06 3.20 7.43
CA PRO A 37 9.90 3.48 8.84
C PRO A 37 9.26 2.30 9.57
N LEU A 38 9.69 2.05 10.81
CA LEU A 38 9.04 1.04 11.66
C LEU A 38 7.68 1.55 12.14
N TRP A 39 6.66 0.71 12.05
CA TRP A 39 5.32 1.04 12.53
C TRP A 39 5.23 0.97 14.05
N PRO A 40 4.68 2.02 14.71
CA PRO A 40 4.50 2.01 16.15
C PRO A 40 3.36 1.07 16.58
N LYS A 41 3.42 0.63 17.83
CA LYS A 41 2.37 -0.23 18.42
C LYS A 41 0.98 0.41 18.31
N SER A 42 0.87 1.71 18.57
CA SER A 42 -0.40 2.45 18.50
C SER A 42 -1.06 2.41 17.13
N PHE A 43 -0.27 2.33 16.06
CA PHE A 43 -0.80 2.13 14.72
C PHE A 43 -1.32 0.69 14.54
N MET A 44 -0.55 -0.30 14.97
CA MET A 44 -0.91 -1.72 14.87
C MET A 44 -2.14 -2.07 15.72
N ASP A 45 -2.34 -1.39 16.84
CA ASP A 45 -3.49 -1.61 17.73
C ASP A 45 -4.84 -1.28 17.03
N ASN A 46 -4.86 -0.44 15.98
CA ASN A 46 -6.09 -0.14 15.24
C ASN A 46 -6.65 -1.33 14.44
N PHE A 47 -5.83 -2.34 14.16
CA PHE A 47 -6.27 -3.54 13.46
C PHE A 47 -7.09 -4.49 14.34
N LYS A 48 -7.12 -4.29 15.67
CA LYS A 48 -7.85 -5.17 16.60
C LYS A 48 -9.36 -5.19 16.38
N ASP A 49 -9.90 -4.07 15.85
CA ASP A 49 -11.33 -3.89 15.63
C ASP A 49 -11.73 -4.11 14.16
N ILE A 50 -10.86 -4.73 13.37
CA ILE A 50 -11.12 -5.04 11.96
C ILE A 50 -11.22 -6.54 11.77
N SER A 51 -12.26 -6.99 11.04
CA SER A 51 -12.36 -8.38 10.60
C SER A 51 -11.30 -8.69 9.55
N PHE A 52 -10.73 -9.90 9.65
CA PHE A 52 -9.83 -10.46 8.65
C PHE A 52 -10.50 -11.57 7.81
N GLU A 53 -11.82 -11.69 7.90
CA GLU A 53 -12.58 -12.62 7.06
C GLU A 53 -12.45 -12.25 5.58
N LYS A 54 -12.07 -13.20 4.74
CA LYS A 54 -11.80 -12.98 3.32
C LYS A 54 -13.10 -13.01 2.51
N THR A 55 -13.64 -11.83 2.22
CA THR A 55 -14.85 -11.64 1.41
C THR A 55 -14.53 -11.18 -0.01
N HIS A 56 -13.31 -10.73 -0.27
CA HIS A 56 -12.84 -10.29 -1.58
C HIS A 56 -11.70 -11.16 -2.08
N ASP A 57 -11.71 -11.49 -3.39
CA ASP A 57 -10.60 -12.20 -4.04
C ASP A 57 -9.42 -11.24 -4.22
N PHE A 58 -9.63 -10.17 -4.98
CA PHE A 58 -8.62 -9.16 -5.26
C PHE A 58 -9.08 -7.77 -4.85
N ASN A 59 -8.13 -6.90 -4.47
CA ASN A 59 -8.43 -5.50 -4.30
C ASN A 59 -7.37 -4.58 -4.92
N PHE A 60 -7.83 -3.40 -5.33
CA PHE A 60 -7.00 -2.24 -5.60
C PHE A 60 -7.71 -0.95 -5.20
N ILE A 61 -7.04 -0.14 -4.37
CA ILE A 61 -7.51 1.21 -3.99
C ILE A 61 -6.38 2.19 -4.28
N GLY A 62 -6.56 3.09 -5.24
CA GLY A 62 -5.53 4.07 -5.54
C GLY A 62 -5.74 4.82 -6.84
N CYS A 63 -4.77 5.67 -7.17
CA CYS A 63 -4.74 6.39 -8.44
C CYS A 63 -3.86 5.65 -9.46
N ILE A 64 -4.20 5.77 -10.74
CA ILE A 64 -3.46 5.13 -11.83
C ILE A 64 -2.90 6.13 -12.84
N ASN A 65 -3.34 7.39 -12.82
CA ASN A 65 -3.04 8.36 -13.87
C ASN A 65 -2.80 9.81 -13.40
N ILE A 66 -2.49 10.03 -12.12
CA ILE A 66 -2.28 11.39 -11.58
C ILE A 66 -0.99 12.04 -12.10
N HIS A 67 0.03 11.23 -12.37
CA HIS A 67 1.36 11.69 -12.75
C HIS A 67 2.00 10.74 -13.76
N PRO A 68 2.81 11.20 -14.74
CA PRO A 68 3.40 10.32 -15.77
C PRO A 68 4.11 9.08 -15.23
N ILE A 69 4.91 9.23 -14.15
CA ILE A 69 5.61 8.10 -13.52
C ILE A 69 4.62 7.10 -12.92
N ILE A 70 3.60 7.59 -12.21
CA ILE A 70 2.56 6.73 -11.62
C ILE A 70 1.75 6.04 -12.71
N LYS A 71 1.44 6.75 -13.79
CA LYS A 71 0.74 6.18 -14.95
C LYS A 71 1.55 5.03 -15.56
N GLU A 72 2.85 5.20 -15.75
CA GLU A 72 3.72 4.16 -16.28
C GLU A 72 3.82 2.97 -15.33
N ASN A 73 4.11 3.20 -14.06
CA ASN A 73 4.27 2.15 -13.06
C ASN A 73 2.97 1.39 -12.77
N ARG A 74 1.80 1.96 -13.06
CA ARG A 74 0.48 1.37 -12.77
C ARG A 74 -0.32 1.01 -14.01
N LYS A 75 0.28 1.08 -15.20
CA LYS A 75 -0.39 0.73 -16.45
C LYS A 75 -0.92 -0.71 -16.52
N TRP A 76 -0.33 -1.60 -15.73
CA TRP A 76 -0.74 -2.99 -15.66
C TRP A 76 -2.01 -3.26 -14.82
N VAL A 77 -2.42 -2.29 -13.97
CA VAL A 77 -3.55 -2.48 -13.05
C VAL A 77 -4.85 -2.75 -13.81
N ILE A 78 -5.19 -1.93 -14.79
CA ILE A 78 -6.43 -2.11 -15.56
C ILE A 78 -6.45 -3.41 -16.39
N PRO A 79 -5.39 -3.77 -17.13
CA PRO A 79 -5.29 -5.09 -17.76
C PRO A 79 -5.45 -6.25 -16.77
N PHE A 80 -4.85 -6.14 -15.57
CA PHE A 80 -5.02 -7.14 -14.52
C PHE A 80 -6.48 -7.25 -14.06
N VAL A 81 -7.12 -6.11 -13.78
CA VAL A 81 -8.54 -6.06 -13.38
C VAL A 81 -9.41 -6.73 -14.42
N LYS A 82 -9.22 -6.41 -15.70
CA LYS A 82 -9.98 -7.03 -16.80
C LYS A 82 -9.84 -8.55 -16.87
N LYS A 83 -8.68 -9.07 -16.52
CA LYS A 83 -8.36 -10.50 -16.65
C LYS A 83 -8.73 -11.31 -15.41
N HIS A 84 -8.54 -10.75 -14.21
CA HIS A 84 -8.56 -11.54 -12.97
C HIS A 84 -9.63 -11.14 -11.97
N PHE A 85 -10.18 -9.90 -12.03
CA PHE A 85 -11.21 -9.50 -11.08
C PHE A 85 -12.50 -10.24 -11.32
N THR A 86 -13.16 -10.63 -10.22
CA THR A 86 -14.45 -11.31 -10.15
C THR A 86 -15.49 -10.36 -9.53
N GLU A 87 -16.72 -10.81 -9.38
CA GLU A 87 -17.78 -10.08 -8.65
C GLU A 87 -17.42 -9.86 -7.18
N ARG A 88 -16.53 -10.68 -6.63
CA ARG A 88 -16.03 -10.56 -5.26
C ARG A 88 -14.81 -9.62 -5.17
N SER A 89 -14.34 -9.04 -6.27
CA SER A 89 -13.18 -8.17 -6.24
C SER A 89 -13.55 -6.72 -5.97
N TYR A 90 -12.65 -5.96 -5.33
CA TYR A 90 -12.89 -4.57 -4.97
C TYR A 90 -11.96 -3.62 -5.72
N LEU A 91 -12.53 -2.68 -6.47
CA LEU A 91 -11.78 -1.66 -7.19
C LEU A 91 -12.26 -0.25 -6.82
N ARG A 92 -11.35 0.57 -6.31
CA ARG A 92 -11.59 2.01 -6.11
C ARG A 92 -10.45 2.81 -6.70
N LEU A 93 -10.76 3.58 -7.74
CA LEU A 93 -9.81 4.50 -8.35
C LEU A 93 -10.02 5.91 -7.79
N ASN A 94 -8.92 6.57 -7.43
CA ASN A 94 -8.93 7.97 -7.05
C ASN A 94 -8.49 8.83 -8.24
N SER A 95 -9.21 9.92 -8.50
CA SER A 95 -8.92 10.87 -9.57
C SER A 95 -8.85 12.30 -9.01
N ASN A 96 -8.48 13.27 -9.87
CA ASN A 96 -8.49 14.68 -9.49
C ASN A 96 -9.89 15.29 -9.51
N GLU A 97 -10.89 14.57 -9.98
CA GLU A 97 -12.28 15.01 -10.07
C GLU A 97 -13.17 13.96 -9.42
N ASP A 98 -14.28 14.40 -8.81
CA ASP A 98 -15.30 13.47 -8.33
C ASP A 98 -16.09 12.97 -9.54
N LEU A 99 -15.85 11.73 -9.92
CA LEU A 99 -16.53 11.06 -11.02
C LEU A 99 -16.95 9.67 -10.52
N GLU A 100 -18.21 9.35 -10.76
CA GLU A 100 -18.66 7.95 -10.74
C GLU A 100 -18.75 7.47 -12.18
N VAL A 101 -17.94 6.49 -12.53
CA VAL A 101 -17.99 5.87 -13.84
C VAL A 101 -18.36 4.41 -13.67
N HIS A 102 -19.56 4.06 -14.11
CA HIS A 102 -19.94 2.67 -14.27
C HIS A 102 -19.33 2.18 -15.59
N LYS A 103 -18.48 1.20 -15.51
CA LYS A 103 -17.81 0.63 -16.68
C LYS A 103 -17.80 -0.88 -16.61
N LYS A 104 -18.23 -1.51 -17.70
CA LYS A 104 -18.05 -2.94 -17.87
C LYS A 104 -16.58 -3.26 -18.09
N ILE A 105 -16.01 -4.11 -17.24
CA ILE A 105 -14.64 -4.59 -17.34
C ILE A 105 -14.72 -6.11 -17.44
N GLY A 106 -14.47 -6.66 -18.62
CA GLY A 106 -14.78 -8.06 -18.89
C GLY A 106 -16.29 -8.28 -18.82
N ASP A 107 -16.72 -9.27 -18.05
CA ASP A 107 -18.14 -9.62 -17.85
C ASP A 107 -18.75 -8.92 -16.64
N TYR A 108 -18.00 -8.13 -15.89
CA TYR A 108 -18.41 -7.52 -14.63
C TYR A 108 -18.63 -6.02 -14.76
N ASP A 109 -19.70 -5.51 -14.13
CA ASP A 109 -19.94 -4.08 -13.95
C ASP A 109 -19.18 -3.61 -12.71
N HIS A 110 -18.18 -2.77 -12.93
CA HIS A 110 -17.41 -2.15 -11.85
C HIS A 110 -17.77 -0.68 -11.74
N THR A 111 -18.08 -0.26 -10.50
CA THR A 111 -18.24 1.15 -10.18
C THR A 111 -16.88 1.73 -9.83
N PHE A 112 -16.36 2.58 -10.71
CA PHE A 112 -15.19 3.37 -10.44
C PHE A 112 -15.63 4.65 -9.72
N SER A 113 -15.48 4.70 -8.42
CA SER A 113 -15.71 5.94 -7.70
C SER A 113 -14.41 6.73 -7.68
N TYR A 114 -14.39 7.79 -8.49
CA TYR A 114 -13.31 8.78 -8.49
C TYR A 114 -13.67 9.84 -7.44
N LYS A 115 -13.12 9.72 -6.25
CA LYS A 115 -13.24 10.80 -5.27
C LYS A 115 -12.04 11.72 -5.43
N LYS A 116 -12.31 13.01 -5.68
CA LYS A 116 -11.29 14.06 -5.60
C LYS A 116 -10.70 14.02 -4.21
N LYS A 117 -9.57 13.36 -4.07
CA LYS A 117 -8.73 13.56 -2.90
C LYS A 117 -7.99 14.87 -3.16
N ARG A 118 -8.40 15.94 -2.53
CA ARG A 118 -7.54 17.10 -2.36
C ARG A 118 -6.32 16.63 -1.56
N PHE A 119 -5.29 16.27 -2.31
CA PHE A 119 -4.05 15.72 -1.74
C PHE A 119 -3.43 16.69 -0.71
N VAL A 120 -3.69 17.99 -0.88
CA VAL A 120 -3.23 19.08 -0.03
C VAL A 120 -4.01 19.15 1.28
N ASP A 121 -5.34 19.04 1.25
CA ASP A 121 -6.16 19.27 2.45
C ASP A 121 -6.09 18.12 3.47
N LYS A 122 -6.02 16.88 3.00
CA LYS A 122 -5.92 15.71 3.92
C LYS A 122 -4.57 15.65 4.64
N TYR A 123 -3.49 16.15 4.02
CA TYR A 123 -2.15 16.15 4.63
C TYR A 123 -1.80 17.46 5.33
N MET A 124 -2.42 18.58 4.97
CA MET A 124 -2.21 19.88 5.62
C MET A 124 -3.11 20.06 6.86
N ASN A 125 -4.35 19.56 6.82
CA ASN A 125 -5.30 19.68 7.93
C ASN A 125 -5.18 18.57 8.98
N LEU A 126 -4.49 17.47 8.69
CA LEU A 126 -4.26 16.37 9.65
C LEU A 126 -3.07 16.65 10.59
N GLY A 127 -2.54 17.88 10.59
CA GLY A 127 -1.52 18.28 11.54
C GLY A 127 -0.54 17.14 11.89
N MET A 128 0.34 16.76 10.97
CA MET A 128 1.36 15.71 11.15
C MET A 128 0.87 14.28 11.49
N ASN A 129 -0.42 14.00 11.57
CA ASN A 129 -0.95 12.67 11.77
C ASN A 129 -1.00 11.89 10.44
N ARG A 130 0.19 11.62 9.85
CA ARG A 130 0.32 10.66 8.75
C ARG A 130 -0.02 9.23 9.16
N CYS A 131 -0.07 8.99 10.44
CA CYS A 131 -0.54 7.76 11.03
C CYS A 131 -2.05 7.76 11.27
N ALA A 132 -2.82 8.64 10.61
CA ALA A 132 -4.27 8.53 10.64
C ALA A 132 -4.66 7.20 9.96
N PHE A 133 -5.13 6.29 10.76
CA PHE A 133 -5.60 4.99 10.31
C PHE A 133 -6.91 5.18 9.54
N ASP A 134 -6.90 4.87 8.24
CA ASP A 134 -8.10 4.89 7.40
C ASP A 134 -8.78 3.52 7.50
N LYS A 135 -9.81 3.43 8.38
CA LYS A 135 -10.51 2.17 8.67
C LYS A 135 -11.13 1.54 7.42
N ASP A 136 -11.66 2.35 6.51
CA ASP A 136 -12.27 1.85 5.27
C ASP A 136 -11.21 1.28 4.32
N TYR A 137 -10.08 1.98 4.20
CA TYR A 137 -8.97 1.53 3.37
C TYR A 137 -8.39 0.20 3.86
N TYR A 138 -8.06 0.13 5.15
CA TYR A 138 -7.51 -1.09 5.74
C TYR A 138 -8.55 -2.20 5.87
N GLY A 139 -9.82 -1.85 6.09
CA GLY A 139 -10.93 -2.83 6.14
C GLY A 139 -11.04 -3.63 4.85
N VAL A 140 -11.00 -2.95 3.70
CA VAL A 140 -11.01 -3.64 2.39
C VAL A 140 -9.78 -4.53 2.22
N MET A 141 -8.58 -4.04 2.59
CA MET A 141 -7.36 -4.86 2.48
C MET A 141 -7.40 -6.08 3.40
N CYS A 142 -7.91 -5.93 4.63
CA CYS A 142 -8.06 -7.03 5.59
C CYS A 142 -9.04 -8.10 5.09
N SER A 143 -10.10 -7.68 4.39
CA SER A 143 -11.10 -8.60 3.85
C SER A 143 -10.74 -9.17 2.46
N SER A 144 -9.56 -8.87 1.92
CA SER A 144 -9.14 -9.34 0.60
C SER A 144 -8.07 -10.43 0.69
N GLU A 145 -8.17 -11.44 -0.16
CA GLU A 145 -7.15 -12.48 -0.32
C GLU A 145 -5.86 -11.87 -0.91
N PHE A 146 -6.01 -11.08 -1.99
CA PHE A 146 -4.90 -10.47 -2.71
C PHE A 146 -5.06 -8.96 -2.82
N THR A 147 -3.92 -8.25 -2.72
CA THR A 147 -3.86 -6.80 -2.92
C THR A 147 -2.87 -6.46 -4.01
N LEU A 148 -3.30 -5.68 -5.02
CA LEU A 148 -2.39 -5.19 -6.04
C LEU A 148 -1.49 -4.10 -5.46
N CYS A 149 -0.20 -4.31 -5.52
CA CYS A 149 0.83 -3.43 -4.97
C CYS A 149 1.73 -2.83 -6.06
N PRO A 150 1.16 -2.01 -6.99
CA PRO A 150 1.98 -1.37 -8.00
C PRO A 150 2.93 -0.37 -7.38
N ALA A 151 4.07 -0.17 -8.02
CA ALA A 151 5.01 0.87 -7.65
C ALA A 151 4.34 2.26 -7.62
N GLY A 152 4.81 3.10 -6.73
CA GLY A 152 4.43 4.49 -6.67
C GLY A 152 5.41 5.37 -7.43
N ASP A 153 5.82 6.45 -6.82
CA ASP A 153 6.92 7.30 -7.30
C ASP A 153 8.28 6.59 -7.22
N CYS A 154 8.38 5.64 -6.30
CA CYS A 154 9.51 4.77 -6.08
C CYS A 154 9.03 3.31 -6.15
N PRO A 155 9.93 2.39 -6.51
CA PRO A 155 9.65 0.95 -6.45
C PRO A 155 9.25 0.48 -5.06
N ASP A 156 9.87 1.08 -4.03
CA ASP A 156 9.61 0.80 -2.61
C ASP A 156 8.26 1.41 -2.20
N SER A 157 7.17 0.71 -2.48
CA SER A 157 5.82 1.17 -2.12
C SER A 157 5.47 0.74 -0.70
N ASP A 158 5.04 1.69 0.13
CA ASP A 158 4.52 1.41 1.47
C ASP A 158 3.34 0.42 1.43
N ARG A 159 2.62 0.37 0.30
CA ARG A 159 1.48 -0.53 0.09
C ARG A 159 1.83 -2.00 0.26
N PHE A 160 3.04 -2.43 -0.08
CA PHE A 160 3.48 -3.80 0.18
C PHE A 160 3.34 -4.14 1.66
N PHE A 161 3.86 -3.27 2.53
CA PHE A 161 3.81 -3.47 3.98
C PHE A 161 2.42 -3.26 4.56
N GLU A 162 1.65 -2.32 4.02
CA GLU A 162 0.23 -2.13 4.35
C GLU A 162 -0.58 -3.40 4.05
N THR A 163 -0.27 -4.07 2.93
CA THR A 163 -0.87 -5.35 2.55
C THR A 163 -0.52 -6.46 3.54
N ILE A 164 0.75 -6.56 3.92
CA ILE A 164 1.20 -7.55 4.93
C ILE A 164 0.52 -7.29 6.28
N MET A 165 0.46 -6.03 6.75
CA MET A 165 -0.25 -5.65 7.97
C MET A 165 -1.73 -6.07 7.96
N SER A 166 -2.35 -5.99 6.78
CA SER A 166 -3.75 -6.34 6.55
C SER A 166 -3.96 -7.84 6.32
N LYS A 167 -2.93 -8.66 6.45
CA LYS A 167 -2.98 -10.11 6.22
C LYS A 167 -3.54 -10.49 4.84
N SER A 168 -3.19 -9.72 3.82
CA SER A 168 -3.47 -9.99 2.41
C SER A 168 -2.17 -10.37 1.70
N ILE A 169 -2.24 -11.09 0.57
CA ILE A 169 -1.06 -11.50 -0.20
C ILE A 169 -0.77 -10.43 -1.26
N PRO A 170 0.44 -9.83 -1.27
CA PRO A 170 0.80 -8.83 -2.27
C PRO A 170 0.98 -9.43 -3.66
N ILE A 171 0.53 -8.68 -4.68
CA ILE A 171 0.86 -8.93 -6.09
C ILE A 171 1.64 -7.73 -6.61
N LEU A 172 2.84 -7.97 -7.14
CA LEU A 172 3.76 -6.95 -7.64
C LEU A 172 4.04 -7.15 -9.14
N GLU A 173 4.44 -6.08 -9.81
CA GLU A 173 5.05 -6.18 -11.13
C GLU A 173 6.49 -6.73 -11.03
N LYS A 174 6.93 -7.37 -12.13
CA LYS A 174 8.35 -7.74 -12.30
C LYS A 174 9.17 -6.46 -12.50
N GLN A 175 10.05 -6.17 -11.56
CA GLN A 175 10.89 -4.98 -11.61
C GLN A 175 12.31 -5.38 -12.05
N GLU A 176 12.58 -5.25 -13.35
CA GLU A 176 13.86 -5.68 -13.94
C GLU A 176 15.06 -4.80 -13.52
N HIS A 177 14.81 -3.53 -13.18
CA HIS A 177 15.90 -2.55 -13.06
C HIS A 177 16.25 -2.09 -11.65
N CYS A 178 15.40 -2.30 -10.64
CA CYS A 178 15.63 -1.72 -9.31
C CYS A 178 15.96 -2.73 -8.20
N GLY A 179 15.82 -4.02 -8.47
CA GLY A 179 16.14 -5.09 -7.50
C GLY A 179 15.27 -5.07 -6.23
N HIS A 180 14.15 -4.33 -6.20
CA HIS A 180 13.30 -4.23 -5.02
C HIS A 180 12.68 -5.58 -4.66
N ASN A 181 12.11 -6.29 -5.67
CA ASN A 181 11.53 -7.61 -5.44
C ASN A 181 12.57 -8.58 -4.84
N LYS A 182 13.80 -8.56 -5.37
CA LYS A 182 14.91 -9.37 -4.85
C LYS A 182 15.27 -9.02 -3.40
N LYS A 183 15.16 -7.75 -3.00
CA LYS A 183 15.36 -7.37 -1.59
C LYS A 183 14.28 -7.95 -0.69
N LEU A 184 13.01 -7.91 -1.11
CA LEU A 184 11.90 -8.50 -0.36
C LEU A 184 12.03 -10.02 -0.24
N GLU A 185 12.42 -10.69 -1.33
CA GLU A 185 12.73 -12.13 -1.35
C GLU A 185 13.89 -12.47 -0.42
N ASN A 186 14.97 -11.70 -0.43
CA ASN A 186 16.13 -11.91 0.45
C ASN A 186 15.80 -11.74 1.94
N ILE A 187 14.82 -10.88 2.27
CA ILE A 187 14.29 -10.76 3.64
C ILE A 187 13.45 -11.98 4.00
N GLY A 188 12.89 -12.66 3.00
CA GLY A 188 12.07 -13.85 3.15
C GLY A 188 10.58 -13.64 2.93
N TYR A 189 10.15 -12.45 2.49
CA TYR A 189 8.74 -12.21 2.18
C TYR A 189 8.25 -13.05 1.00
N LYS A 190 7.02 -13.52 1.10
CA LYS A 190 6.31 -14.30 0.09
C LYS A 190 5.25 -13.44 -0.56
N PHE A 191 5.26 -13.37 -1.89
CA PHE A 191 4.33 -12.57 -2.70
C PHE A 191 4.24 -13.18 -4.10
N TYR A 192 3.28 -12.74 -4.87
CA TYR A 192 3.14 -13.10 -6.27
C TYR A 192 3.66 -12.00 -7.18
N LEU A 193 4.16 -12.40 -8.34
CA LEU A 193 4.50 -11.52 -9.44
C LEU A 193 3.42 -11.58 -10.51
N LEU A 194 3.34 -10.53 -11.34
CA LEU A 194 2.46 -10.54 -12.50
C LEU A 194 2.72 -11.76 -13.40
N GLY A 195 1.65 -12.51 -13.68
CA GLY A 195 1.68 -13.70 -14.52
C GLY A 195 1.86 -15.01 -13.76
N ASP A 196 1.98 -14.97 -12.43
CA ASP A 196 1.94 -16.18 -11.62
C ASP A 196 0.51 -16.74 -11.52
N ASP A 197 0.38 -17.99 -11.11
CA ASP A 197 -0.89 -18.60 -10.73
C ASP A 197 -1.23 -18.20 -9.28
N TYR A 198 -2.29 -17.40 -9.12
CA TYR A 198 -2.67 -16.84 -7.82
C TYR A 198 -3.50 -17.85 -7.03
N VAL A 199 -2.91 -18.42 -6.00
CA VAL A 199 -3.57 -19.32 -5.05
C VAL A 199 -3.47 -18.73 -3.65
N TYR A 200 -4.62 -18.57 -2.97
CA TYR A 200 -4.60 -18.08 -1.59
C TYR A 200 -3.92 -19.07 -0.66
N ARG A 201 -2.98 -18.57 0.13
CA ARG A 201 -2.13 -19.36 1.01
C ARG A 201 -2.09 -18.76 2.40
N GLN A 202 -2.89 -19.30 3.30
CA GLN A 202 -2.94 -18.84 4.70
C GLN A 202 -1.56 -18.96 5.38
N ASP A 203 -0.79 -20.02 5.07
CA ASP A 203 0.57 -20.18 5.58
C ASP A 203 1.52 -19.05 5.18
N TRP A 204 1.37 -18.47 3.96
CA TRP A 204 2.12 -17.31 3.53
C TRP A 204 1.70 -16.05 4.26
N VAL A 205 0.38 -15.89 4.49
CA VAL A 205 -0.17 -14.74 5.20
C VAL A 205 0.39 -14.68 6.62
N ASP A 206 0.31 -15.79 7.36
CA ASP A 206 0.76 -15.87 8.74
C ASP A 206 2.27 -15.69 8.84
N TYR A 207 3.03 -16.35 7.98
CA TYR A 207 4.48 -16.21 7.90
C TYR A 207 4.91 -14.76 7.62
N ASN A 208 4.32 -14.11 6.61
CA ASN A 208 4.63 -12.73 6.25
C ASN A 208 4.29 -11.76 7.39
N TYR A 209 3.15 -11.96 8.04
CA TYR A 209 2.73 -11.12 9.14
C TYR A 209 3.69 -11.23 10.33
N ASP A 210 4.10 -12.44 10.70
CA ASP A 210 5.08 -12.65 11.76
C ASP A 210 6.45 -12.05 11.42
N LEU A 211 6.89 -12.21 10.18
CA LEU A 211 8.13 -11.61 9.69
C LEU A 211 8.05 -10.07 9.77
N PHE A 212 6.92 -9.49 9.36
CA PHE A 212 6.68 -8.05 9.43
C PHE A 212 6.72 -7.54 10.88
N LEU A 213 6.05 -8.22 11.81
CA LEU A 213 6.07 -7.85 13.23
C LEU A 213 7.50 -7.83 13.81
N LYS A 214 8.35 -8.73 13.37
CA LYS A 214 9.76 -8.81 13.80
C LYS A 214 10.64 -7.73 13.18
N THR A 215 10.41 -7.39 11.92
CA THR A 215 11.35 -6.59 11.11
C THR A 215 10.91 -5.13 10.94
N HIS A 216 9.61 -4.85 10.90
CA HIS A 216 9.05 -3.55 10.54
C HIS A 216 8.12 -2.93 11.59
N THR A 217 8.12 -3.45 12.83
CA THR A 217 7.37 -2.85 13.92
C THR A 217 8.24 -2.59 15.16
N LEU A 218 7.71 -1.77 16.07
CA LEU A 218 8.32 -1.49 17.37
C LEU A 218 7.78 -2.41 18.49
N LEU A 219 6.94 -3.40 18.18
CA LEU A 219 6.27 -4.25 19.17
C LEU A 219 7.26 -5.02 20.05
N ASN A 220 8.36 -5.50 19.47
CA ASN A 220 9.32 -6.39 20.14
C ASN A 220 10.67 -5.71 20.45
N LYS A 221 10.81 -4.42 20.20
CA LYS A 221 12.04 -3.71 20.54
C LYS A 221 11.93 -3.25 21.99
N ARG A 222 12.63 -3.93 22.89
CA ARG A 222 12.82 -3.44 24.25
C ARG A 222 13.43 -2.04 24.20
N ARG A 223 12.90 -1.12 24.99
CA ARG A 223 13.41 0.23 25.17
C ARG A 223 14.84 0.19 25.71
#